data_f52c8979c68a3e01eb706eee13cbd542
#
_entry.id   f52c8979c68a3e01eb706eee13cbd542
#
_cell.length_a   1.000
_cell.length_b   1.000
_cell.length_c   1.000
_cell.angle_alpha   90.00
_cell.angle_beta   90.00
_cell.angle_gamma   90.00
#
_symmetry.space_group_name_H-M   'P 1'
#
loop_
_entity.id
_entity.type
_entity.pdbx_description
1 polymer ?
#
loop_
_entity_poly.entity_id
_entity_poly.type
_entity_poly.pdbx_seq_one_letter_code
_entity_poly.pdbx_strand_id
1 'polypeptide(L)'
;MDSIAKTPQPPYYAVIFTSERNEGDRGYEKMGDKMLELAAKQPGFLGVESVRDSQGVGITVSYWESLDAIRSWKQHETHQVAQEKGKAEWYKSYGLRVCKVERDYFFEM
;
A
#
# COMPACT_ATOMS: atom_id res chain seq x y z
N MET A 1 -1.60 7.53 -14.99
CA MET A 1 -1.02 6.44 -14.19
C MET A 1 -1.48 5.11 -14.74
N ASP A 2 -0.58 4.18 -14.93
CA ASP A 2 -0.95 2.85 -15.38
C ASP A 2 -1.75 2.13 -14.29
N SER A 3 -2.80 1.43 -14.71
CA SER A 3 -3.61 0.65 -13.77
C SER A 3 -2.82 -0.51 -13.17
N ILE A 4 -1.92 -1.07 -13.96
CA ILE A 4 -1.11 -2.22 -13.55
C ILE A 4 0.32 -1.76 -13.33
N ALA A 5 0.85 -2.03 -12.15
CA ALA A 5 2.21 -1.66 -11.80
C ALA A 5 3.21 -2.44 -12.68
N LYS A 6 4.26 -1.74 -13.12
CA LYS A 6 5.33 -2.34 -13.89
C LYS A 6 6.48 -2.66 -12.96
N THR A 7 6.70 -3.95 -12.76
CA THR A 7 7.70 -4.43 -11.81
C THR A 7 8.87 -5.07 -12.55
N PRO A 8 10.05 -5.14 -11.90
CA PRO A 8 11.20 -5.81 -12.52
C PRO A 8 11.01 -7.33 -12.50
N GLN A 9 12.04 -8.06 -12.95
CA GLN A 9 12.00 -9.52 -12.94
C GLN A 9 11.86 -10.05 -11.51
N PRO A 10 11.00 -11.08 -11.30
CA PRO A 10 10.92 -11.72 -10.00
C PRO A 10 12.25 -12.40 -9.61
N PRO A 11 12.48 -12.64 -8.32
CA PRO A 11 11.51 -12.44 -7.24
C PRO A 11 11.49 -11.00 -6.73
N TYR A 12 10.33 -10.61 -6.24
CA TYR A 12 10.16 -9.38 -5.46
C TYR A 12 9.04 -9.64 -4.45
N TYR A 13 8.62 -8.62 -3.73
CA TYR A 13 7.69 -8.83 -2.62
C TYR A 13 6.50 -7.92 -2.76
N ALA A 14 5.35 -8.37 -2.23
CA ALA A 14 4.13 -7.62 -2.24
C ALA A 14 3.57 -7.49 -0.83
N VAL A 15 3.06 -6.30 -0.52
CA VAL A 15 2.29 -6.07 0.71
C VAL A 15 0.85 -5.86 0.28
N ILE A 16 -0.04 -6.73 0.75
CA ILE A 16 -1.46 -6.65 0.45
C ILE A 16 -2.17 -6.09 1.67
N PHE A 17 -2.75 -4.91 1.51
CA PHE A 17 -3.47 -4.22 2.56
C PHE A 17 -4.95 -4.19 2.19
N THR A 18 -5.75 -4.99 2.89
CA THR A 18 -7.19 -5.04 2.69
C THR A 18 -7.84 -4.32 3.86
N SER A 19 -8.75 -3.39 3.59
CA SER A 19 -9.31 -2.56 4.64
C SER A 19 -10.78 -2.24 4.39
N GLU A 20 -11.47 -1.98 5.50
CA GLU A 20 -12.82 -1.44 5.48
C GLU A 20 -12.79 -0.13 6.24
N ARG A 21 -13.23 0.96 5.58
CA ARG A 21 -13.16 2.30 6.15
C ARG A 21 -14.32 2.61 7.07
N ASN A 22 -14.06 3.47 8.06
CA ASN A 22 -15.11 4.14 8.82
C ASN A 22 -15.80 5.18 7.95
N GLU A 23 -16.97 5.61 8.40
CA GLU A 23 -17.71 6.68 7.74
C GLU A 23 -16.97 8.01 7.90
N GLY A 24 -17.13 8.88 6.90
CA GLY A 24 -16.52 10.19 6.89
C GLY A 24 -15.07 10.14 6.48
N ASP A 25 -14.56 11.26 5.99
CA ASP A 25 -13.20 11.31 5.50
C ASP A 25 -12.15 11.44 6.61
N ARG A 26 -12.37 12.36 7.54
CA ARG A 26 -11.48 12.60 8.69
C ARG A 26 -10.00 12.75 8.31
N GLY A 27 -9.76 13.31 7.11
CA GLY A 27 -8.41 13.49 6.62
C GLY A 27 -7.80 12.27 5.95
N TYR A 28 -8.59 11.21 5.75
CA TYR A 28 -8.09 9.96 5.17
C TYR A 28 -7.52 10.15 3.77
N GLU A 29 -8.26 10.82 2.89
CA GLU A 29 -7.84 10.99 1.51
C GLU A 29 -6.52 11.74 1.43
N LYS A 30 -6.41 12.83 2.18
CA LYS A 30 -5.19 13.62 2.23
C LYS A 30 -4.01 12.82 2.78
N MET A 31 -4.24 12.06 3.84
CA MET A 31 -3.20 11.23 4.43
C MET A 31 -2.83 10.08 3.50
N GLY A 32 -3.82 9.48 2.82
CA GLY A 32 -3.57 8.43 1.86
C GLY A 32 -2.66 8.89 0.73
N ASP A 33 -2.94 10.07 0.18
CA ASP A 33 -2.10 10.65 -0.89
C ASP A 33 -0.68 10.91 -0.38
N LYS A 34 -0.55 11.44 0.83
CA LYS A 34 0.74 11.68 1.45
C LYS A 34 1.53 10.39 1.64
N MET A 35 0.86 9.33 2.10
CA MET A 35 1.50 8.04 2.32
C MET A 35 2.01 7.43 1.01
N LEU A 36 1.21 7.49 -0.06
CA LEU A 36 1.65 7.01 -1.37
C LEU A 36 2.86 7.78 -1.88
N GLU A 37 2.85 9.09 -1.72
CA GLU A 37 3.96 9.93 -2.12
C GLU A 37 5.24 9.58 -1.36
N LEU A 38 5.13 9.39 -0.05
CA LEU A 38 6.26 9.01 0.79
C LEU A 38 6.77 7.61 0.46
N ALA A 39 5.86 6.66 0.22
CA ALA A 39 6.24 5.30 -0.13
C ALA A 39 7.04 5.28 -1.43
N ALA A 40 6.60 6.06 -2.43
CA ALA A 40 7.27 6.09 -3.73
C ALA A 40 8.70 6.60 -3.65
N LYS A 41 9.05 7.30 -2.59
CA LYS A 41 10.40 7.83 -2.37
C LYS A 41 11.29 6.87 -1.59
N GLN A 42 10.73 5.76 -1.08
CA GLN A 42 11.50 4.83 -0.26
C GLN A 42 12.40 3.94 -1.10
N PRO A 43 13.62 3.64 -0.62
CA PRO A 43 14.45 2.67 -1.31
C PRO A 43 13.74 1.33 -1.44
N GLY A 44 13.80 0.75 -2.63
CA GLY A 44 13.20 -0.56 -2.87
C GLY A 44 11.73 -0.56 -3.25
N PHE A 45 11.08 0.60 -3.29
CA PHE A 45 9.71 0.69 -3.77
C PHE A 45 9.66 0.41 -5.27
N LEU A 46 8.75 -0.48 -5.70
CA LEU A 46 8.63 -0.88 -7.10
C LEU A 46 7.33 -0.44 -7.75
N GLY A 47 6.26 -0.26 -6.98
CA GLY A 47 4.99 0.15 -7.54
C GLY A 47 3.84 -0.08 -6.59
N VAL A 48 2.64 0.35 -7.00
CA VAL A 48 1.44 0.21 -6.18
C VAL A 48 0.21 0.10 -7.08
N GLU A 49 -0.74 -0.70 -6.61
CA GLU A 49 -2.06 -0.83 -7.22
C GLU A 49 -3.08 -0.70 -6.11
N SER A 50 -4.16 0.06 -6.34
CA SER A 50 -5.14 0.28 -5.29
C SER A 50 -6.53 0.46 -5.88
N VAL A 51 -7.51 -0.15 -5.23
CA VAL A 51 -8.90 0.00 -5.61
C VAL A 51 -9.76 -0.03 -4.35
N ARG A 52 -10.83 0.76 -4.35
CA ARG A 52 -11.78 0.79 -3.23
C ARG A 52 -13.19 0.91 -3.80
N ASP A 53 -14.11 0.12 -3.25
CA ASP A 53 -15.49 0.15 -3.70
C ASP A 53 -16.28 1.28 -3.02
N SER A 54 -17.53 1.46 -3.44
CA SER A 54 -18.39 2.52 -2.92
C SER A 54 -18.79 2.31 -1.46
N GLN A 55 -18.59 1.09 -0.94
CA GLN A 55 -18.95 0.76 0.44
C GLN A 55 -17.76 0.85 1.39
N GLY A 56 -16.63 1.27 0.90
CA GLY A 56 -15.46 1.50 1.74
C GLY A 56 -14.50 0.33 1.87
N VAL A 57 -14.76 -0.78 1.18
CA VAL A 57 -13.83 -1.93 1.16
C VAL A 57 -12.79 -1.71 0.08
N GLY A 58 -11.54 -1.81 0.43
CA GLY A 58 -10.46 -1.56 -0.52
C GLY A 58 -9.28 -2.50 -0.35
N ILE A 59 -8.52 -2.61 -1.43
CA ILE A 59 -7.28 -3.38 -1.45
C ILE A 59 -6.20 -2.53 -2.08
N THR A 60 -5.09 -2.40 -1.37
CA THR A 60 -3.89 -1.75 -1.90
C THR A 60 -2.77 -2.78 -1.88
N VAL A 61 -2.11 -2.96 -3.03
CA VAL A 61 -0.96 -3.84 -3.14
C VAL A 61 0.25 -2.97 -3.48
N SER A 62 1.27 -3.01 -2.63
CA SER A 62 2.53 -2.32 -2.91
C SER A 62 3.61 -3.36 -3.16
N TYR A 63 4.52 -3.04 -4.07
CA TYR A 63 5.58 -3.96 -4.50
C TYR A 63 6.93 -3.41 -4.08
N TRP A 64 7.80 -4.30 -3.60
CA TRP A 64 9.07 -3.94 -2.97
C TRP A 64 10.17 -4.93 -3.37
N GLU A 65 11.39 -4.46 -3.47
CA GLU A 65 12.50 -5.31 -3.90
C GLU A 65 12.96 -6.27 -2.82
N SER A 66 12.67 -5.99 -1.53
CA SER A 66 13.15 -6.83 -0.43
C SER A 66 12.26 -6.73 0.80
N LEU A 67 12.38 -7.70 1.70
CA LEU A 67 11.71 -7.66 2.99
C LEU A 67 12.25 -6.52 3.85
N ASP A 68 13.53 -6.20 3.73
CA ASP A 68 14.12 -5.08 4.47
C ASP A 68 13.51 -3.75 4.05
N ALA A 69 13.24 -3.57 2.76
CA ALA A 69 12.59 -2.36 2.27
C ALA A 69 11.18 -2.23 2.86
N ILE A 70 10.45 -3.34 2.93
CA ILE A 70 9.12 -3.37 3.55
C ILE A 70 9.20 -2.99 5.03
N ARG A 71 10.17 -3.56 5.74
CA ARG A 71 10.34 -3.29 7.17
C ARG A 71 10.63 -1.82 7.42
N SER A 72 11.52 -1.23 6.64
CA SER A 72 11.86 0.19 6.76
C SER A 72 10.66 1.07 6.48
N TRP A 73 9.91 0.75 5.42
CA TRP A 73 8.70 1.49 5.09
C TRP A 73 7.66 1.39 6.21
N LYS A 74 7.49 0.19 6.77
CA LYS A 74 6.50 -0.02 7.83
C LYS A 74 6.80 0.82 9.06
N GLN A 75 8.04 0.94 9.44
CA GLN A 75 8.45 1.79 10.55
C GLN A 75 8.16 3.25 10.25
N HIS A 76 8.47 3.71 9.06
CA HIS A 76 8.24 5.08 8.63
C HIS A 76 6.75 5.41 8.60
N GLU A 77 5.95 4.53 8.00
CA GLU A 77 4.50 4.68 7.92
C GLU A 77 3.87 4.77 9.30
N THR A 78 4.26 3.86 10.20
CA THR A 78 3.71 3.82 11.55
C THR A 78 3.99 5.14 12.29
N HIS A 79 5.19 5.66 12.13
CA HIS A 79 5.56 6.93 12.77
C HIS A 79 4.69 8.09 12.25
N GLN A 80 4.52 8.19 10.92
CA GLN A 80 3.71 9.22 10.30
C GLN A 80 2.25 9.13 10.72
N VAL A 81 1.70 7.91 10.72
CA VAL A 81 0.30 7.70 11.09
C VAL A 81 0.07 8.05 12.56
N ALA A 82 1.02 7.73 13.42
CA ALA A 82 0.92 8.10 14.85
C ALA A 82 0.87 9.60 15.04
N GLN A 83 1.64 10.34 14.26
CA GLN A 83 1.63 11.80 14.32
C GLN A 83 0.29 12.39 13.87
N GLU A 84 -0.44 11.68 13.02
CA GLU A 84 -1.70 12.14 12.45
C GLU A 84 -2.93 11.46 13.07
N LYS A 85 -2.80 10.99 14.32
CA LYS A 85 -3.90 10.40 15.11
C LYS A 85 -4.29 8.97 14.75
N GLY A 86 -3.54 8.32 13.88
CA GLY A 86 -3.61 6.90 13.77
C GLY A 86 -4.75 6.31 12.96
N LYS A 87 -4.64 5.00 12.78
CA LYS A 87 -5.50 4.24 11.86
C LYS A 87 -6.90 3.98 12.41
N ALA A 88 -7.08 4.03 13.73
CA ALA A 88 -8.36 3.72 14.36
C ALA A 88 -9.48 4.66 13.95
N GLU A 89 -9.15 5.89 13.55
CA GLU A 89 -10.15 6.84 13.10
C GLU A 89 -10.63 6.56 11.68
N TRP A 90 -9.83 5.86 10.88
CA TRP A 90 -10.10 5.67 9.46
C TRP A 90 -10.67 4.31 9.11
N TYR A 91 -10.37 3.29 9.89
CA TYR A 91 -10.72 1.91 9.53
C TYR A 91 -11.55 1.23 10.59
N LYS A 92 -12.58 0.49 10.14
CA LYS A 92 -13.27 -0.47 11.00
C LYS A 92 -12.41 -1.70 11.19
N SER A 93 -11.72 -2.10 10.13
CA SER A 93 -10.86 -3.26 10.15
C SER A 93 -9.86 -3.20 9.03
N TYR A 94 -8.74 -3.88 9.19
CA TYR A 94 -7.81 -4.08 8.09
C TYR A 94 -6.96 -5.32 8.35
N GLY A 95 -6.44 -5.87 7.27
CA GLY A 95 -5.47 -6.94 7.33
C GLY A 95 -4.32 -6.63 6.40
N LEU A 96 -3.14 -7.07 6.78
CA LEU A 96 -1.94 -6.84 6.01
C LEU A 96 -1.20 -8.17 5.82
N ARG A 97 -0.85 -8.46 4.58
CA ARG A 97 -0.12 -9.69 4.23
C ARG A 97 1.13 -9.34 3.46
N VAL A 98 2.22 -10.01 3.77
CA VAL A 98 3.48 -9.85 3.06
C VAL A 98 3.73 -11.15 2.31
N CYS A 99 3.94 -11.04 1.00
CA CYS A 99 4.05 -12.19 0.11
C CYS A 99 5.28 -12.05 -0.77
N LYS A 100 5.83 -13.20 -1.19
CA LYS A 100 6.89 -13.23 -2.18
C LYS A 100 6.27 -13.50 -3.54
N VAL A 101 6.60 -12.67 -4.53
CA VAL A 101 6.19 -12.90 -5.91
C VAL A 101 7.30 -13.71 -6.58
N GLU A 102 7.04 -14.97 -6.84
CA GLU A 102 8.03 -15.86 -7.42
C GLU A 102 8.02 -15.84 -8.93
N ARG A 103 6.86 -15.61 -9.52
CA ARG A 103 6.68 -15.52 -10.97
C ARG A 103 5.60 -14.50 -11.29
N ASP A 104 5.75 -13.85 -12.44
CA ASP A 104 4.71 -13.01 -13.00
C ASP A 104 4.76 -13.10 -14.53
N TYR A 105 3.67 -12.71 -15.16
CA TYR A 105 3.69 -12.38 -16.56
C TYR A 105 2.58 -11.39 -16.84
N PHE A 106 2.73 -10.63 -17.91
CA PHE A 106 1.79 -9.56 -18.24
C PHE A 106 1.32 -9.71 -19.67
N PHE A 107 0.07 -9.35 -19.91
CA PHE A 107 -0.51 -9.32 -21.23
C PHE A 107 -1.00 -7.91 -21.51
N GLU A 108 -0.70 -7.42 -22.69
CA GLU A 108 -1.12 -6.09 -23.11
C GLU A 108 -1.51 -6.16 -24.58
N MET A 109 -2.68 -5.60 -24.93
CA MET A 109 -3.13 -5.58 -26.32
C MET A 109 -2.49 -4.47 -27.12
#